data_e37b86a55959060c4f6539b95dae2bef
#
_entry.id   e37b86a55959060c4f6539b95dae2bef
#
_cell.length_a   1.000
_cell.length_b   1.000
_cell.length_c   1.000
_cell.angle_alpha   90.00
_cell.angle_beta   90.00
_cell.angle_gamma   90.00
#
_symmetry.space_group_name_H-M   'P 1'
#
loop_
_entity.id
_entity.type
_entity.pdbx_description
1 polymer ?
#
loop_
_entity_poly.entity_id
_entity_poly.type
_entity_poly.pdbx_seq_one_letter_code
_entity_poly.pdbx_strand_id
1 'polypeptide(L)' 'MIFKKFEKNLKVDGMHCQKCVARITESLKSIDGVKKVSVNLDSKDVCVISKSEIPLDVVKSAIEKLGFKVI' A
#
# COMPACT_ATOMS: atom_id res chain seq x y z
N MET A 1 -9.93 -24.63 8.11
CA MET A 1 -10.47 -23.29 7.92
C MET A 1 -9.60 -22.51 6.94
N ILE A 2 -10.19 -22.05 5.86
CA ILE A 2 -9.44 -21.40 4.79
C ILE A 2 -9.46 -19.90 5.02
N PHE A 3 -8.27 -19.32 5.20
CA PHE A 3 -8.09 -17.89 5.30
C PHE A 3 -8.01 -17.30 3.91
N LYS A 4 -8.97 -16.47 3.54
CA LYS A 4 -8.87 -15.72 2.30
C LYS A 4 -8.08 -14.45 2.56
N LYS A 5 -6.94 -14.36 1.92
CA LYS A 5 -6.13 -13.14 1.91
C LYS A 5 -6.27 -12.47 0.56
N PHE A 6 -6.46 -11.18 0.58
CA PHE A 6 -6.43 -10.37 -0.63
C PHE A 6 -5.11 -9.61 -0.64
N GLU A 7 -4.34 -9.79 -1.68
CA GLU A 7 -3.04 -9.16 -1.83
C GLU A 7 -3.03 -8.26 -3.05
N LYS A 8 -2.57 -7.03 -2.86
CA LYS A 8 -2.42 -6.06 -3.94
C LYS A 8 -0.97 -5.61 -4.01
N ASN A 9 -0.40 -5.67 -5.19
CA ASN A 9 0.96 -5.24 -5.43
C ASN A 9 0.96 -4.03 -6.34
N LEU A 10 1.67 -2.99 -5.94
CA LEU A 10 1.74 -1.73 -6.67
C LEU A 10 3.17 -1.28 -6.76
N LYS A 11 3.49 -0.51 -7.79
CA LYS A 11 4.75 0.20 -7.87
C LYS A 11 4.50 1.69 -7.66
N VAL A 12 5.28 2.28 -6.77
CA VAL A 12 5.12 3.68 -6.38
C VAL A 12 6.41 4.43 -6.66
N ASP A 13 6.29 5.50 -7.42
CA ASP A 13 7.42 6.38 -7.72
C ASP A 13 7.42 7.56 -6.76
N GLY A 14 8.61 8.06 -6.44
CA GLY A 14 8.77 9.20 -5.56
C GLY A 14 9.14 8.86 -4.13
N MET A 15 9.29 7.58 -3.81
CA MET A 15 9.79 7.17 -2.50
C MET A 15 11.31 7.34 -2.45
N HIS A 16 11.78 8.24 -1.60
CA HIS A 16 13.21 8.54 -1.53
C HIS A 16 13.85 8.19 -0.18
N CYS A 17 13.06 7.97 0.86
CA CYS A 17 13.60 7.72 2.19
C CYS A 17 12.60 6.94 3.05
N GLN A 18 13.07 6.54 4.24
CA GLN A 18 12.27 5.77 5.19
C GLN A 18 11.01 6.53 5.66
N LYS A 19 11.06 7.84 5.70
CA LYS A 19 9.91 8.65 6.07
C LYS A 19 8.77 8.49 5.06
N CYS A 20 9.12 8.41 3.78
CA CYS A 20 8.13 8.18 2.73
C CYS A 20 7.49 6.80 2.90
N VAL A 21 8.30 5.79 3.19
CA VAL A 21 7.82 4.43 3.47
C VAL A 21 6.85 4.44 4.64
N ALA A 22 7.21 5.13 5.73
CA ALA A 22 6.36 5.20 6.91
C ALA A 22 5.02 5.86 6.60
N ARG A 23 5.02 6.93 5.83
CA ARG A 23 3.80 7.64 5.45
C ARG A 23 2.86 6.76 4.64
N ILE A 24 3.41 6.07 3.66
CA ILE A 24 2.61 5.17 2.82
C ILE A 24 2.05 4.04 3.69
N THR A 25 2.87 3.44 4.53
CA THR A 25 2.46 2.36 5.41
C THR A 25 1.31 2.79 6.32
N GLU A 26 1.44 3.94 6.97
CA GLU A 26 0.41 4.46 7.86
C GLU A 26 -0.89 4.75 7.12
N SER A 27 -0.78 5.40 5.96
CA SER A 27 -1.94 5.75 5.16
C SER A 27 -2.70 4.50 4.72
N LEU A 28 -2.00 3.49 4.25
CA LEU A 28 -2.63 2.26 3.79
C LEU A 28 -3.19 1.43 4.95
N LYS A 29 -2.51 1.42 6.08
CA LYS A 29 -3.02 0.72 7.27
C LYS A 29 -4.27 1.35 7.83
N SER A 30 -4.51 2.62 7.58
CA SER A 30 -5.73 3.29 8.02
C SER A 30 -6.96 2.89 7.20
N ILE A 31 -6.76 2.24 6.07
CA ILE A 31 -7.87 1.74 5.26
C ILE A 31 -8.50 0.54 5.97
N ASP A 32 -9.82 0.59 6.09
CA ASP A 32 -10.56 -0.47 6.76
C ASP A 32 -10.38 -1.81 6.04
N GLY A 33 -10.02 -2.85 6.79
CA GLY A 33 -9.78 -4.18 6.24
C GLY A 33 -8.33 -4.50 5.94
N VAL A 34 -7.45 -3.52 5.92
CA VAL A 34 -6.02 -3.75 5.69
C VAL A 34 -5.38 -4.37 6.92
N LYS A 35 -4.71 -5.49 6.74
CA LYS A 35 -3.99 -6.18 7.82
C LYS A 35 -2.51 -5.88 7.84
N LYS A 36 -1.89 -5.83 6.67
CA LYS A 36 -0.45 -5.67 6.58
C LYS A 36 -0.08 -4.88 5.34
N VAL A 37 0.90 -4.01 5.50
CA VAL A 37 1.47 -3.26 4.39
C VAL A 37 2.98 -3.50 4.39
N SER A 38 3.52 -3.87 3.24
CA SER A 38 4.95 -4.08 3.08
C SER A 38 5.43 -3.17 1.95
N VAL A 39 6.48 -2.42 2.20
CA VAL A 39 7.04 -1.48 1.23
C VAL A 39 8.52 -1.81 1.02
N ASN A 40 8.91 -1.94 -0.24
CA ASN A 40 10.31 -2.14 -0.60
C ASN A 40 10.80 -0.89 -1.32
N LEU A 41 11.73 -0.18 -0.71
CA LEU A 41 12.24 1.07 -1.23
C LEU A 41 13.09 0.88 -2.50
N ASP A 42 13.84 -0.21 -2.54
CA ASP A 42 14.75 -0.49 -3.65
C ASP A 42 14.01 -0.83 -4.94
N SER A 43 13.00 -1.68 -4.84
CA SER A 43 12.21 -2.10 -6.00
C SER A 43 11.00 -1.22 -6.24
N LYS A 44 10.69 -0.32 -5.30
CA LYS A 44 9.52 0.57 -5.33
C LYS A 44 8.20 -0.19 -5.22
N ASP A 45 8.24 -1.40 -4.72
CA ASP A 45 7.05 -2.24 -4.58
C ASP A 45 6.33 -1.94 -3.28
N VAL A 46 5.01 -1.88 -3.37
CA VAL A 46 4.13 -1.77 -2.21
C VAL A 46 3.17 -2.95 -2.26
N CYS A 47 3.16 -3.73 -1.20
CA CYS A 47 2.27 -4.88 -1.07
C CYS A 47 1.29 -4.62 0.06
N VAL A 48 0.00 -4.75 -0.24
CA VAL A 48 -1.07 -4.56 0.73
C VAL A 48 -1.80 -5.87 0.91
N ILE A 49 -1.84 -6.36 2.14
CA ILE A 49 -2.56 -7.57 2.49
C ILE A 49 -3.78 -7.18 3.32
N SER A 50 -4.96 -7.60 2.89
CA SER A 50 -6.20 -7.29 3.57
C SER A 50 -7.04 -8.53 3.77
N LYS A 51 -7.96 -8.48 4.74
CA LYS A 51 -8.89 -9.58 5.00
C LYS A 51 -10.12 -9.52 4.12
N SER A 52 -10.35 -8.40 3.47
CA SER A 52 -11.44 -8.22 2.53
C SER A 52 -10.91 -7.57 1.26
N GLU A 53 -11.63 -7.73 0.17
CA GLU A 53 -11.21 -7.12 -1.08
C GLU A 53 -11.33 -5.61 -1.02
N ILE A 54 -10.22 -4.93 -1.28
CA ILE A 54 -10.15 -3.48 -1.32
C ILE A 54 -9.92 -3.08 -2.78
N PRO A 55 -10.76 -2.20 -3.34
CA PRO A 55 -10.56 -1.73 -4.71
C PRO A 55 -9.18 -1.10 -4.88
N LEU A 56 -8.55 -1.38 -6.01
CA LEU A 56 -7.24 -0.82 -6.31
C LEU A 56 -7.27 0.71 -6.33
N ASP A 57 -8.37 1.29 -6.76
CA ASP A 57 -8.55 2.74 -6.79
C ASP A 57 -8.43 3.37 -5.40
N VAL A 58 -8.92 2.69 -4.38
CA VAL A 58 -8.84 3.18 -2.99
C VAL A 58 -7.38 3.24 -2.54
N VAL A 59 -6.64 2.18 -2.81
CA VAL A 59 -5.21 2.10 -2.45
C VAL A 59 -4.42 3.14 -3.23
N LYS A 60 -4.66 3.23 -4.51
CA LYS A 60 -4.00 4.19 -5.40
C LYS A 60 -4.27 5.62 -4.96
N SER A 61 -5.53 5.96 -4.68
CA SER A 61 -5.89 7.28 -4.19
C SER A 61 -5.20 7.66 -2.90
N ALA A 62 -5.11 6.71 -1.96
CA ALA A 62 -4.45 6.94 -0.69
C ALA A 62 -2.98 7.31 -0.88
N ILE A 63 -2.32 6.63 -1.81
CA ILE A 63 -0.91 6.90 -2.12
C ILE A 63 -0.76 8.25 -2.83
N GLU A 64 -1.63 8.53 -3.79
CA GLU A 64 -1.57 9.77 -4.56
C GLU A 64 -1.84 11.01 -3.71
N LYS A 65 -2.68 10.89 -2.70
CA LYS A 65 -2.95 11.97 -1.76
C LYS A 65 -1.71 12.41 -0.99
N LEU A 66 -0.75 11.51 -0.84
CA LEU A 66 0.51 11.82 -0.17
C LEU A 66 1.53 12.49 -1.08
N GLY A 67 1.21 12.64 -2.36
CA GLY A 67 2.10 13.24 -3.34
C GLY A 67 2.97 12.24 -4.10
N PHE A 68 2.72 10.94 -3.94
CA PHE A 68 3.44 9.91 -4.68
C PHE A 68 2.67 9.51 -5.92
N LYS A 69 3.38 8.90 -6.85
CA LYS A 69 2.79 8.46 -8.10
C LYS A 69 2.78 6.94 -8.17
N VAL A 70 1.63 6.38 -8.48
CA VAL A 70 1.51 4.94 -8.73
C VAL A 70 1.78 4.68 -10.20
N ILE A 71 2.73 3.79 -10.46
CA ILE A 71 3.16 3.46 -11.82
C ILE A 71 2.35 2.28 -12.36
#